data_6da23468deaa64ab368c6c500f4e3447
#
_entry.id   6da23468deaa64ab368c6c500f4e3447
#
_cell.length_a   1.000
_cell.length_b   1.000
_cell.length_c   1.000
_cell.angle_alpha   90.00
_cell.angle_beta   90.00
_cell.angle_gamma   90.00
#
_symmetry.space_group_name_H-M   'P 1'
#
loop_
_entity.id
_entity.type
_entity.pdbx_description
1 polymer ?
#
loop_
_entity_poly.entity_id
_entity_poly.type
_entity_poly.pdbx_seq_one_letter_code
_entity_poly.pdbx_strand_id
1 'polypeptide(L)'
;MAIETPKYRLLKKDKKIQIRDYESAIVAKTYIADNFKEASSTGFRRIANFIFGGNSKRQNISMTAPVVVTEDYNTNNHEVFFFMPREYEIKTLPKPLLQSVVIEDKSLGKVASISFGGWATEKSIHYNKELLKKYLKKNSYEILD
;
A
#
# COMPACT_ATOMS: atom_id res chain seq x y z
N MET A 1 -6.17 -16.65 13.25
CA MET A 1 -4.93 -15.85 13.34
C MET A 1 -5.13 -14.49 12.74
N ALA A 2 -4.63 -13.47 13.40
CA ALA A 2 -4.71 -12.11 12.87
C ALA A 2 -3.68 -11.95 11.73
N ILE A 3 -4.11 -11.27 10.65
CA ILE A 3 -3.21 -10.89 9.57
C ILE A 3 -2.31 -9.74 10.06
N GLU A 4 -1.02 -9.85 9.80
CA GLU A 4 -0.07 -8.81 10.19
C GLU A 4 -0.32 -7.52 9.40
N THR A 5 -0.20 -6.39 10.11
CA THR A 5 -0.32 -5.04 9.53
C THR A 5 0.95 -4.25 9.85
N PRO A 6 1.29 -3.24 9.03
CA PRO A 6 2.45 -2.39 9.32
C PRO A 6 2.24 -1.61 10.62
N LYS A 7 3.33 -1.42 11.38
CA LYS A 7 3.27 -0.69 12.65
C LYS A 7 3.17 0.80 12.43
N TYR A 8 2.28 1.42 13.21
CA TYR A 8 2.18 2.87 13.23
C TYR A 8 1.78 3.35 14.62
N ARG A 9 2.10 4.60 14.88
CA ARG A 9 1.63 5.30 16.07
C ARG A 9 0.47 6.20 15.69
N LEU A 10 -0.66 6.05 16.37
CA LEU A 10 -1.84 6.89 16.13
C LEU A 10 -1.60 8.25 16.78
N LEU A 11 -1.53 9.31 15.97
CA LEU A 11 -1.30 10.67 16.45
C LEU A 11 -2.61 11.39 16.72
N LYS A 12 -3.63 11.18 15.88
CA LYS A 12 -4.94 11.82 16.02
C LYS A 12 -6.00 10.96 15.35
N LYS A 13 -7.17 10.91 15.98
CA LYS A 13 -8.35 10.26 15.41
C LYS A 13 -9.53 11.21 15.49
N ASP A 14 -10.20 11.43 14.38
CA ASP A 14 -11.39 12.25 14.28
C ASP A 14 -12.40 11.54 13.37
N LYS A 15 -13.35 10.83 13.96
CA LYS A 15 -14.33 10.00 13.25
C LYS A 15 -13.62 8.97 12.35
N LYS A 16 -13.78 9.10 11.04
CA LYS A 16 -13.18 8.18 10.06
C LYS A 16 -11.77 8.58 9.64
N ILE A 17 -11.30 9.73 10.09
CA ILE A 17 -10.00 10.28 9.72
C ILE A 17 -8.99 10.00 10.82
N GLN A 18 -7.82 9.56 10.45
CA GLN A 18 -6.70 9.33 11.36
C GLN A 18 -5.42 9.95 10.80
N ILE A 19 -4.60 10.47 11.71
CA ILE A 19 -3.22 10.85 11.41
C ILE A 19 -2.33 9.79 12.06
N ARG A 20 -1.50 9.16 11.26
CA ARG A 20 -0.65 8.05 11.68
C ARG A 20 0.80 8.33 11.36
N ASP A 21 1.69 7.84 12.22
CA ASP A 21 3.12 7.86 11.96
C ASP A 21 3.60 6.42 11.79
N TYR A 22 3.94 6.05 10.56
CA TYR A 22 4.34 4.69 10.23
C TYR A 22 5.83 4.50 10.37
N GLU A 23 6.23 3.33 10.88
CA GLU A 23 7.62 2.89 10.83
C GLU A 23 7.99 2.52 9.39
N SER A 24 9.29 2.53 9.08
CA SER A 24 9.77 1.99 7.80
C SER A 24 9.43 0.52 7.69
N ALA A 25 9.13 0.09 6.49
CA ALA A 25 8.76 -1.30 6.22
C ALA A 25 9.31 -1.73 4.88
N ILE A 26 9.52 -3.04 4.74
CA ILE A 26 9.90 -3.62 3.46
C ILE A 26 8.62 -3.91 2.69
N VAL A 27 8.61 -3.56 1.41
CA VAL A 27 7.47 -3.79 0.53
C VAL A 27 7.89 -4.56 -0.71
N ALA A 28 6.98 -5.34 -1.26
CA ALA A 28 7.08 -5.91 -2.58
C ALA A 28 6.13 -5.12 -3.48
N LYS A 29 6.65 -4.54 -4.55
CA LYS A 29 5.87 -3.62 -5.39
C LYS A 29 6.00 -3.95 -6.87
N THR A 30 5.01 -3.50 -7.63
CA THR A 30 5.00 -3.56 -9.08
C THR A 30 4.33 -2.32 -9.64
N TYR A 31 4.73 -1.90 -10.85
CA TYR A 31 4.14 -0.78 -11.56
C TYR A 31 3.32 -1.30 -12.73
N ILE A 32 2.15 -0.71 -12.93
CA ILE A 32 1.25 -1.13 -14.01
C ILE A 32 0.68 0.11 -14.69
N ALA A 33 0.84 0.16 -16.01
CA ALA A 33 0.29 1.22 -16.87
C ALA A 33 -1.08 0.77 -17.39
N ASP A 34 -2.12 1.00 -16.60
CA ASP A 34 -3.49 0.63 -16.94
C ASP A 34 -4.45 1.44 -16.07
N ASN A 35 -5.76 1.28 -16.28
CA ASN A 35 -6.73 1.90 -15.39
C ASN A 35 -6.67 1.29 -14.00
N PHE A 36 -7.28 1.95 -13.03
CA PHE A 36 -7.21 1.56 -11.62
C PHE A 36 -7.66 0.10 -11.40
N LYS A 37 -8.77 -0.29 -12.01
CA LYS A 37 -9.33 -1.64 -11.81
C LYS A 37 -8.38 -2.72 -12.33
N GLU A 38 -7.87 -2.55 -13.54
CA GLU A 38 -6.97 -3.51 -14.16
C GLU A 38 -5.61 -3.52 -13.46
N ALA A 39 -5.10 -2.34 -13.07
CA ALA A 39 -3.86 -2.22 -12.34
C ALA A 39 -3.94 -2.93 -10.99
N SER A 40 -5.05 -2.75 -10.26
CA SER A 40 -5.27 -3.42 -8.97
C SER A 40 -5.25 -4.93 -9.12
N SER A 41 -5.97 -5.46 -10.11
CA SER A 41 -6.07 -6.89 -10.36
C SER A 41 -4.74 -7.49 -10.80
N THR A 42 -4.08 -6.88 -11.77
CA THR A 42 -2.79 -7.35 -12.28
C THR A 42 -1.70 -7.24 -11.23
N GLY A 43 -1.68 -6.13 -10.49
CA GLY A 43 -0.70 -5.91 -9.43
C GLY A 43 -0.84 -6.94 -8.32
N PHE A 44 -2.06 -7.20 -7.89
CA PHE A 44 -2.33 -8.22 -6.89
C PHE A 44 -1.79 -9.58 -7.34
N ARG A 45 -2.08 -9.99 -8.58
CA ARG A 45 -1.63 -11.28 -9.10
C ARG A 45 -0.12 -11.42 -9.16
N ARG A 46 0.58 -10.37 -9.57
CA ARG A 46 2.05 -10.37 -9.64
C ARG A 46 2.68 -10.57 -8.28
N ILE A 47 2.19 -9.83 -7.29
CA ILE A 47 2.76 -9.91 -5.93
C ILE A 47 2.30 -11.18 -5.24
N ALA A 48 1.07 -11.63 -5.46
CA ALA A 48 0.59 -12.93 -4.96
C ALA A 48 1.45 -14.07 -5.50
N ASN A 49 1.83 -14.03 -6.78
CA ASN A 49 2.76 -15.00 -7.35
C ASN A 49 4.06 -15.04 -6.54
N PHE A 50 4.62 -13.88 -6.21
CA PHE A 50 5.85 -13.79 -5.42
C PHE A 50 5.71 -14.43 -4.04
N ILE A 51 4.65 -14.09 -3.30
CA ILE A 51 4.49 -14.58 -1.91
C ILE A 51 4.05 -16.04 -1.82
N PHE A 52 3.44 -16.57 -2.87
CA PHE A 52 2.98 -17.96 -2.89
C PHE A 52 3.95 -18.91 -3.60
N GLY A 53 5.24 -18.61 -3.56
CA GLY A 53 6.28 -19.49 -4.04
C GLY A 53 6.98 -19.07 -5.33
N GLY A 54 6.55 -17.99 -5.98
CA GLY A 54 7.19 -17.44 -7.18
C GLY A 54 8.45 -16.67 -6.86
N ASN A 55 9.39 -17.30 -6.16
CA ASN A 55 10.62 -16.68 -5.70
C ASN A 55 11.76 -17.68 -5.69
N SER A 56 12.98 -17.19 -5.48
CA SER A 56 14.22 -17.96 -5.59
C SER A 56 14.32 -19.14 -4.61
N LYS A 57 13.55 -19.12 -3.52
CA LYS A 57 13.55 -20.18 -2.51
C LYS A 57 12.29 -21.05 -2.55
N ARG A 58 11.37 -20.77 -3.47
CA ARG A 58 10.05 -21.43 -3.55
C ARG A 58 9.35 -21.44 -2.20
N GLN A 59 9.49 -20.34 -1.46
CA GLN A 59 9.01 -20.19 -0.11
C GLN A 59 7.68 -19.45 -0.10
N ASN A 60 6.74 -19.91 0.73
CA ASN A 60 5.53 -19.15 0.98
C ASN A 60 5.81 -18.05 2.01
N ILE A 61 5.40 -16.85 1.68
CA ILE A 61 5.50 -15.69 2.56
C ILE A 61 4.08 -15.38 3.04
N SER A 62 3.92 -15.15 4.34
CA SER A 62 2.60 -14.85 4.91
C SER A 62 2.02 -13.57 4.36
N MET A 63 0.72 -13.58 4.08
CA MET A 63 0.00 -12.37 3.68
C MET A 63 -0.02 -11.35 4.80
N THR A 64 0.08 -10.08 4.41
CA THR A 64 -0.15 -8.94 5.30
C THR A 64 -1.31 -8.10 4.75
N ALA A 65 -1.75 -7.13 5.52
CA ALA A 65 -2.70 -6.13 5.10
C ALA A 65 -2.17 -4.74 5.49
N PRO A 66 -2.46 -3.69 4.77
CA PRO A 66 -3.29 -3.63 3.57
C PRO A 66 -2.51 -3.92 2.28
N VAL A 67 -3.24 -4.12 1.20
CA VAL A 67 -2.71 -3.99 -0.16
C VAL A 67 -2.87 -2.54 -0.57
N VAL A 68 -1.80 -1.92 -1.03
CA VAL A 68 -1.81 -0.49 -1.38
C VAL A 68 -1.75 -0.35 -2.89
N VAL A 69 -2.67 0.46 -3.42
CA VAL A 69 -2.68 0.85 -4.83
C VAL A 69 -2.60 2.37 -4.87
N THR A 70 -1.55 2.90 -5.49
CA THR A 70 -1.42 4.35 -5.66
C THR A 70 -2.11 4.78 -6.94
N GLU A 71 -2.39 6.07 -7.04
CA GLU A 71 -3.00 6.66 -8.22
C GLU A 71 -2.09 7.74 -8.80
N ASP A 72 -1.87 7.65 -10.11
CA ASP A 72 -1.26 8.73 -10.86
C ASP A 72 -2.15 9.02 -12.07
N TYR A 73 -3.05 9.97 -11.90
CA TYR A 73 -4.01 10.32 -12.94
C TYR A 73 -3.37 10.93 -14.18
N ASN A 74 -2.18 11.48 -14.06
CA ASN A 74 -1.52 12.15 -15.19
C ASN A 74 -0.90 11.13 -16.17
N THR A 75 -0.42 10.01 -15.66
CA THR A 75 0.31 9.03 -16.45
C THR A 75 -0.43 7.71 -16.62
N ASN A 76 -1.58 7.54 -15.93
CA ASN A 76 -2.30 6.27 -15.89
C ASN A 76 -1.42 5.10 -15.43
N ASN A 77 -0.42 5.41 -14.61
CA ASN A 77 0.46 4.43 -13.97
C ASN A 77 0.05 4.26 -12.52
N HIS A 78 0.11 3.03 -12.06
CA HIS A 78 -0.22 2.70 -10.68
C HIS A 78 0.90 1.86 -10.07
N GLU A 79 1.24 2.16 -8.83
CA GLU A 79 2.11 1.32 -8.03
C GLU A 79 1.23 0.47 -7.13
N VAL A 80 1.43 -0.83 -7.15
CA VAL A 80 0.75 -1.76 -6.23
C VAL A 80 1.81 -2.36 -5.34
N PHE A 81 1.61 -2.32 -4.03
CA PHE A 81 2.58 -2.92 -3.12
C PHE A 81 1.92 -3.58 -1.92
N PHE A 82 2.62 -4.59 -1.40
CA PHE A 82 2.28 -5.32 -0.18
C PHE A 82 3.39 -5.08 0.83
N PHE A 83 3.03 -4.92 2.09
CA PHE A 83 4.02 -4.95 3.17
C PHE A 83 4.49 -6.37 3.40
N MET A 84 5.80 -6.53 3.57
CA MET A 84 6.36 -7.83 3.92
C MET A 84 6.25 -8.05 5.43
N PRO A 85 6.14 -9.33 5.89
CA PRO A 85 6.16 -9.60 7.33
C PRO A 85 7.42 -9.06 8.00
N ARG A 86 7.28 -8.55 9.22
CA ARG A 86 8.39 -7.92 9.96
C ARG A 86 9.54 -8.87 10.27
N GLU A 87 9.30 -10.17 10.26
CA GLU A 87 10.33 -11.17 10.50
C GLU A 87 11.42 -11.18 9.43
N TYR A 88 11.15 -10.62 8.26
CA TYR A 88 12.09 -10.59 7.13
C TYR A 88 12.91 -9.31 7.12
N GLU A 89 14.17 -9.47 6.70
CA GLU A 89 15.04 -8.37 6.27
C GLU A 89 15.20 -8.49 4.75
N ILE A 90 15.68 -7.43 4.09
CA ILE A 90 15.88 -7.46 2.63
C ILE A 90 16.78 -8.63 2.22
N LYS A 91 17.83 -8.86 2.98
CA LYS A 91 18.79 -9.95 2.69
C LYS A 91 18.23 -11.35 2.95
N THR A 92 17.18 -11.49 3.78
CA THR A 92 16.58 -12.80 4.10
C THR A 92 15.37 -13.11 3.25
N LEU A 93 14.79 -12.11 2.57
CA LEU A 93 13.69 -12.34 1.64
C LEU A 93 14.20 -13.08 0.39
N PRO A 94 13.44 -14.06 -0.10
CA PRO A 94 13.78 -14.65 -1.38
C PRO A 94 13.59 -13.63 -2.51
N LYS A 95 14.29 -13.81 -3.63
CA LYS A 95 14.18 -12.90 -4.76
C LYS A 95 12.95 -13.23 -5.61
N PRO A 96 12.17 -12.23 -6.06
CA PRO A 96 11.08 -12.49 -6.97
C PRO A 96 11.56 -13.11 -8.29
N LEU A 97 10.81 -14.07 -8.81
CA LEU A 97 11.09 -14.62 -10.15
C LEU A 97 10.62 -13.70 -11.26
N LEU A 98 9.53 -12.93 -11.01
CA LEU A 98 9.06 -11.93 -11.96
C LEU A 98 9.92 -10.69 -11.86
N GLN A 99 10.49 -10.24 -12.98
CA GLN A 99 11.30 -9.01 -13.02
C GLN A 99 10.48 -7.75 -12.70
N SER A 100 9.18 -7.82 -12.90
CA SER A 100 8.26 -6.71 -12.61
C SER A 100 8.00 -6.50 -11.12
N VAL A 101 8.40 -7.42 -10.26
CA VAL A 101 8.24 -7.30 -8.81
C VAL A 101 9.57 -6.90 -8.18
N VAL A 102 9.57 -5.83 -7.40
CA VAL A 102 10.76 -5.25 -6.77
C VAL A 102 10.56 -5.21 -5.26
N ILE A 103 11.60 -5.56 -4.51
CA ILE A 103 11.64 -5.45 -3.05
C ILE A 103 12.34 -4.15 -2.68
N GLU A 104 11.74 -3.39 -1.77
CA GLU A 104 12.24 -2.06 -1.40
C GLU A 104 11.93 -1.74 0.06
N ASP A 105 12.85 -1.02 0.72
CA ASP A 105 12.54 -0.34 1.99
C ASP A 105 11.70 0.89 1.69
N LYS A 106 10.60 1.06 2.44
CA LYS A 106 9.72 2.20 2.26
C LYS A 106 9.48 2.91 3.58
N SER A 107 9.74 4.20 3.58
CA SER A 107 9.45 5.07 4.73
C SER A 107 8.21 5.88 4.41
N LEU A 108 7.10 5.59 5.08
CA LEU A 108 5.85 6.32 4.88
C LEU A 108 5.78 7.56 5.76
N GLY A 109 6.34 7.50 6.98
CA GLY A 109 6.28 8.62 7.92
C GLY A 109 4.87 8.97 8.34
N LYS A 110 4.60 10.27 8.43
CA LYS A 110 3.26 10.75 8.80
C LYS A 110 2.30 10.68 7.63
N VAL A 111 1.18 10.03 7.84
CA VAL A 111 0.16 9.78 6.82
C VAL A 111 -1.21 10.12 7.38
N ALA A 112 -2.02 10.77 6.58
CA ALA A 112 -3.43 10.96 6.87
C ALA A 112 -4.23 9.89 6.16
N SER A 113 -5.22 9.33 6.85
CA SER A 113 -6.08 8.31 6.28
C SER A 113 -7.54 8.59 6.55
N ILE A 114 -8.39 8.15 5.65
CA ILE A 114 -9.83 8.14 5.83
C ILE A 114 -10.35 6.75 5.52
N SER A 115 -11.17 6.21 6.42
CA SER A 115 -11.79 4.90 6.22
C SER A 115 -13.20 5.08 5.66
N PHE A 116 -13.56 4.25 4.69
CA PHE A 116 -14.89 4.26 4.13
C PHE A 116 -15.30 2.85 3.71
N GLY A 117 -16.59 2.57 3.76
CA GLY A 117 -17.13 1.27 3.38
C GLY A 117 -17.59 1.23 1.92
N GLY A 118 -18.10 0.08 1.52
CA GLY A 118 -18.58 -0.17 0.16
C GLY A 118 -17.46 -0.52 -0.81
N TRP A 119 -17.75 -0.44 -2.08
CA TRP A 119 -16.76 -0.77 -3.12
C TRP A 119 -15.78 0.39 -3.32
N ALA A 120 -14.51 0.04 -3.42
CA ALA A 120 -13.44 1.01 -3.70
C ALA A 120 -13.39 1.30 -5.21
N THR A 121 -14.32 2.10 -5.69
CA THR A 121 -14.34 2.57 -7.08
C THR A 121 -13.53 3.85 -7.20
N GLU A 122 -13.11 4.21 -8.42
CA GLU A 122 -12.41 5.48 -8.65
C GLU A 122 -13.21 6.66 -8.12
N LYS A 123 -14.53 6.61 -8.30
CA LYS A 123 -15.44 7.66 -7.83
C LYS A 123 -15.45 7.77 -6.31
N SER A 124 -15.59 6.64 -5.59
CA SER A 124 -15.62 6.65 -4.13
C SER A 124 -14.26 7.04 -3.54
N ILE A 125 -13.18 6.59 -4.15
CA ILE A 125 -11.82 6.96 -3.73
C ILE A 125 -11.63 8.47 -3.90
N HIS A 126 -11.99 9.00 -5.05
CA HIS A 126 -11.86 10.45 -5.31
C HIS A 126 -12.68 11.28 -4.32
N TYR A 127 -13.92 10.89 -4.09
CA TYR A 127 -14.81 11.57 -3.13
C TYR A 127 -14.20 11.61 -1.73
N ASN A 128 -13.72 10.47 -1.24
CA ASN A 128 -13.13 10.39 0.10
C ASN A 128 -11.78 11.11 0.18
N LYS A 129 -11.00 11.08 -0.88
CA LYS A 129 -9.74 11.82 -0.96
C LYS A 129 -9.98 13.32 -0.84
N GLU A 130 -11.00 13.84 -1.50
CA GLU A 130 -11.35 15.26 -1.41
C GLU A 130 -11.83 15.63 0.00
N LEU A 131 -12.61 14.75 0.65
CA LEU A 131 -13.00 14.96 2.06
C LEU A 131 -11.78 15.04 2.96
N LEU A 132 -10.82 14.16 2.76
CA LEU A 132 -9.60 14.12 3.55
C LEU A 132 -8.77 15.39 3.34
N LYS A 133 -8.62 15.83 2.09
CA LYS A 133 -7.90 17.07 1.76
C LYS A 133 -8.53 18.29 2.42
N LYS A 134 -9.86 18.40 2.39
CA LYS A 134 -10.59 19.49 3.05
C LYS A 134 -10.34 19.51 4.55
N TYR A 135 -10.39 18.34 5.19
CA TYR A 135 -10.12 18.20 6.62
C TYR A 135 -8.70 18.68 6.95
N LEU A 136 -7.71 18.22 6.18
CA LEU A 136 -6.32 18.57 6.42
C LEU A 136 -6.08 20.06 6.27
N LYS A 137 -6.66 20.67 5.25
CA LYS A 137 -6.54 22.10 5.01
C LYS A 137 -7.20 22.91 6.15
N LYS A 138 -8.38 22.49 6.58
CA LYS A 138 -9.12 23.15 7.66
C LYS A 138 -8.33 23.09 8.97
N ASN A 139 -7.61 22.02 9.22
CA ASN A 139 -6.84 21.81 10.45
C ASN A 139 -5.37 22.20 10.30
N SER A 140 -5.02 22.96 9.28
CA SER A 140 -3.68 23.52 9.05
C SER A 140 -2.58 22.48 8.87
N TYR A 141 -2.91 21.34 8.29
CA TYR A 141 -1.91 20.36 7.88
C TYR A 141 -1.39 20.68 6.48
N GLU A 142 -0.09 20.52 6.30
CA GLU A 142 0.54 20.61 4.99
C GLU A 142 0.53 19.24 4.32
N ILE A 143 0.07 19.17 3.07
CA ILE A 143 0.04 17.94 2.29
C ILE A 143 1.29 17.92 1.42
N LEU A 144 2.14 16.92 1.64
CA LEU A 144 3.39 16.79 0.89
C LEU A 144 3.17 16.07 -0.43
N ASP A 145 2.27 15.07 -0.45
CA ASP A 145 1.83 14.39 -1.67
C ASP A 145 0.93 13.19 -1.37
#